data_fa0296448ca607c856ddb09eac13146b
#
_entry.id   fa0296448ca607c856ddb09eac13146b
#
_cell.length_a   1.000
_cell.length_b   1.000
_cell.length_c   1.000
_cell.angle_alpha   90.00
_cell.angle_beta   90.00
_cell.angle_gamma   90.00
#
_symmetry.space_group_name_H-M   'P 1'
#
loop_
_entity.id
_entity.type
_entity.pdbx_description
1 polymer ?
#
loop_
_entity_poly.entity_id
_entity_poly.type
_entity_poly.pdbx_seq_one_letter_code
_entity_poly.pdbx_strand_id
1 'polypeptide(L)'
;MTKSIVIFNELENCLDLMTVFKEKSIFLSESLLILPSKETITPDQHELLNLSENNFFKSEAIENIRILNPKLDRKIRQKNMRTWLMPFGFIAGIAFSNMTNLSTFSFLGLNNIGESFMGGLLGMGSGYLGSIVSSASINVNRKKELRSIIDLNNEGKWLVLLENQIGTELPWALIKQSEPSDIIFLEG
;
A
#
# COMPACT_ATOMS: atom_id res chain seq x y z
N MET A 1 -8.18 9.70 8.19
CA MET A 1 -8.23 9.91 6.73
C MET A 1 -9.17 8.86 6.18
N THR A 2 -10.24 9.29 5.52
CA THR A 2 -11.19 8.35 4.89
C THR A 2 -10.80 8.21 3.43
N LYS A 3 -10.68 6.96 2.98
CA LYS A 3 -10.42 6.64 1.57
C LYS A 3 -11.67 6.02 0.98
N SER A 4 -11.99 6.42 -0.24
CA SER A 4 -13.15 5.90 -0.96
C SER A 4 -12.76 5.55 -2.39
N ILE A 5 -13.34 4.49 -2.90
CA ILE A 5 -13.21 4.12 -4.31
C ILE A 5 -14.56 4.33 -4.95
N VAL A 6 -14.57 5.18 -5.95
CA VAL A 6 -15.72 5.44 -6.80
C VAL A 6 -15.57 4.61 -8.07
N ILE A 7 -16.61 3.88 -8.43
CA ILE A 7 -16.62 2.90 -9.51
C ILE A 7 -17.47 3.41 -10.65
N PHE A 8 -16.95 3.34 -11.87
CA PHE A 8 -17.63 3.77 -13.08
C PHE A 8 -17.64 2.66 -14.13
N ASN A 9 -18.66 2.68 -14.96
CA ASN A 9 -18.74 1.80 -16.13
C ASN A 9 -17.95 2.37 -17.31
N GLU A 10 -17.87 3.70 -17.41
CA GLU A 10 -17.31 4.43 -18.55
C GLU A 10 -16.17 5.34 -18.09
N LEU A 11 -15.12 5.44 -18.93
CA LEU A 11 -13.97 6.32 -18.68
C LEU A 11 -14.37 7.79 -18.64
N GLU A 12 -15.29 8.19 -19.53
CA GLU A 12 -15.73 9.59 -19.67
C GLU A 12 -16.27 10.13 -18.35
N ASN A 13 -17.13 9.37 -17.66
CA ASN A 13 -17.68 9.76 -16.36
C ASN A 13 -16.60 9.92 -15.28
N CYS A 14 -15.55 9.11 -15.33
CA CYS A 14 -14.38 9.27 -14.45
C CYS A 14 -13.65 10.59 -14.72
N LEU A 15 -13.38 10.88 -16.00
CA LEU A 15 -12.64 12.07 -16.42
C LEU A 15 -13.45 13.33 -16.12
N ASP A 16 -14.76 13.29 -16.32
CA ASP A 16 -15.65 14.38 -15.98
C ASP A 16 -15.64 14.69 -14.49
N LEU A 17 -15.74 13.67 -13.63
CA LEU A 17 -15.62 13.88 -12.17
C LEU A 17 -14.30 14.55 -11.80
N MET A 18 -13.19 14.04 -12.34
CA MET A 18 -11.86 14.56 -12.03
C MET A 18 -11.69 16.00 -12.55
N THR A 19 -12.24 16.32 -13.72
CA THR A 19 -12.25 17.66 -14.30
C THR A 19 -13.04 18.63 -13.42
N VAL A 20 -14.23 18.23 -12.97
CA VAL A 20 -15.06 19.03 -12.06
C VAL A 20 -14.35 19.29 -10.73
N PHE A 21 -13.63 18.31 -10.19
CA PHE A 21 -12.85 18.48 -8.96
C PHE A 21 -11.74 19.52 -9.14
N LYS A 22 -11.09 19.52 -10.29
CA LYS A 22 -10.07 20.50 -10.64
C LYS A 22 -10.65 21.90 -10.81
N GLU A 23 -11.71 22.05 -11.62
CA GLU A 23 -12.36 23.34 -11.89
C GLU A 23 -12.87 24.00 -10.61
N LYS A 24 -13.44 23.20 -9.70
CA LYS A 24 -13.94 23.69 -8.42
C LYS A 24 -12.85 23.78 -7.36
N SER A 25 -11.59 23.53 -7.70
CA SER A 25 -10.45 23.57 -6.77
C SER A 25 -10.70 22.76 -5.49
N ILE A 26 -11.25 21.54 -5.64
CA ILE A 26 -11.50 20.66 -4.51
C ILE A 26 -10.19 20.06 -4.03
N PHE A 27 -9.79 20.42 -2.82
CA PHE A 27 -8.56 19.92 -2.22
C PHE A 27 -8.75 18.50 -1.66
N LEU A 28 -8.27 17.52 -2.43
CA LEU A 28 -8.11 16.14 -1.98
C LEU A 28 -6.65 15.89 -1.59
N SER A 29 -6.42 15.02 -0.61
CA SER A 29 -5.05 14.56 -0.29
C SER A 29 -4.48 13.73 -1.42
N GLU A 30 -5.32 12.89 -2.02
CA GLU A 30 -4.97 12.06 -3.16
C GLU A 30 -6.20 11.83 -4.04
N SER A 31 -6.01 11.97 -5.35
CA SER A 31 -6.98 11.52 -6.37
C SER A 31 -6.21 10.72 -7.42
N LEU A 32 -6.61 9.46 -7.61
CA LEU A 32 -5.89 8.53 -8.47
C LEU A 32 -6.88 7.75 -9.33
N LEU A 33 -6.67 7.78 -10.63
CA LEU A 33 -7.39 6.92 -11.57
C LEU A 33 -6.72 5.55 -11.61
N ILE A 34 -7.49 4.51 -11.33
CA ILE A 34 -7.02 3.12 -11.35
C ILE A 34 -7.40 2.54 -12.70
N LEU A 35 -6.39 2.21 -13.47
CA LEU A 35 -6.57 1.62 -14.79
C LEU A 35 -7.13 0.21 -14.69
N PRO A 36 -8.13 -0.16 -15.50
CA PRO A 36 -8.58 -1.54 -15.61
C PRO A 36 -7.46 -2.42 -16.18
N SER A 37 -7.64 -3.73 -16.15
CA SER A 37 -6.66 -4.66 -16.72
C SER A 37 -6.34 -4.28 -18.17
N LYS A 38 -5.07 -4.35 -18.57
CA LYS A 38 -4.58 -3.92 -19.91
C LYS A 38 -5.32 -4.57 -21.07
N GLU A 39 -5.92 -5.74 -20.86
CA GLU A 39 -6.67 -6.48 -21.88
C GLU A 39 -8.04 -5.86 -22.19
N THR A 40 -8.53 -4.96 -21.33
CA THR A 40 -9.86 -4.35 -21.45
C THR A 40 -9.84 -2.92 -21.99
N ILE A 41 -8.67 -2.30 -22.11
CA ILE A 41 -8.54 -0.90 -22.56
C ILE A 41 -8.48 -0.84 -24.09
N THR A 42 -9.39 -0.11 -24.69
CA THR A 42 -9.42 0.11 -26.16
C THR A 42 -8.37 1.14 -26.58
N PRO A 43 -7.93 1.15 -27.88
CA PRO A 43 -7.00 2.15 -28.39
C PRO A 43 -7.48 3.60 -28.21
N ASP A 44 -8.79 3.84 -28.39
CA ASP A 44 -9.40 5.16 -28.23
C ASP A 44 -9.33 5.65 -26.77
N GLN A 45 -9.52 4.74 -25.84
CA GLN A 45 -9.37 5.02 -24.40
C GLN A 45 -7.92 5.33 -24.02
N HIS A 46 -6.95 4.68 -24.67
CA HIS A 46 -5.53 5.01 -24.49
C HIS A 46 -5.20 6.42 -24.94
N GLU A 47 -5.78 6.87 -26.04
CA GLU A 47 -5.60 8.24 -26.54
C GLU A 47 -6.20 9.26 -25.56
N LEU A 48 -7.42 9.02 -25.07
CA LEU A 48 -8.07 9.86 -24.07
C LEU A 48 -7.27 9.93 -22.75
N LEU A 49 -6.73 8.81 -22.29
CA LEU A 49 -5.87 8.75 -21.11
C LEU A 49 -4.60 9.58 -21.30
N ASN A 50 -3.90 9.43 -22.41
CA ASN A 50 -2.69 10.19 -22.72
C ASN A 50 -2.94 11.71 -22.76
N LEU A 51 -4.08 12.13 -23.31
CA LEU A 51 -4.51 13.53 -23.32
C LEU A 51 -4.83 14.03 -21.90
N SER A 52 -5.40 13.19 -21.04
CA SER A 52 -5.75 13.53 -19.68
C SER A 52 -4.56 13.51 -18.72
N GLU A 53 -3.60 12.58 -18.87
CA GLU A 53 -2.37 12.52 -18.07
C GLU A 53 -1.49 13.77 -18.25
N ASN A 54 -1.39 14.28 -19.47
CA ASN A 54 -0.71 15.54 -19.73
C ASN A 54 -1.39 16.74 -19.03
N ASN A 55 -2.61 16.56 -18.53
CA ASN A 55 -3.45 17.60 -17.97
C ASN A 55 -3.73 17.50 -16.46
N PHE A 56 -3.07 16.65 -15.65
CA PHE A 56 -3.21 16.69 -14.17
C PHE A 56 -3.67 15.43 -13.42
N PHE A 57 -3.93 14.31 -14.09
CA PHE A 57 -4.35 13.11 -13.35
C PHE A 57 -3.24 12.09 -13.27
N LYS A 58 -3.02 11.56 -12.06
CA LYS A 58 -2.21 10.36 -11.90
C LYS A 58 -3.05 9.16 -12.24
N SER A 59 -2.59 8.33 -13.16
CA SER A 59 -3.17 7.02 -13.43
C SER A 59 -2.17 5.94 -13.03
N GLU A 60 -2.64 4.90 -12.37
CA GLU A 60 -1.80 3.77 -11.97
C GLU A 60 -2.55 2.45 -12.13
N ALA A 61 -1.81 1.39 -12.44
CA ALA A 61 -2.34 0.03 -12.40
C ALA A 61 -2.59 -0.40 -10.94
N ILE A 62 -3.64 -1.18 -10.73
CA ILE A 62 -4.06 -1.62 -9.38
C ILE A 62 -2.94 -2.33 -8.61
N GLU A 63 -2.04 -3.05 -9.31
CA GLU A 63 -0.92 -3.75 -8.71
C GLU A 63 0.10 -2.83 -8.04
N ASN A 64 0.21 -1.58 -8.50
CA ASN A 64 1.14 -0.59 -7.98
C ASN A 64 0.60 0.16 -6.76
N ILE A 65 -0.71 0.11 -6.55
CA ILE A 65 -1.38 0.82 -5.47
C ILE A 65 -1.26 0.02 -4.18
N ARG A 66 -0.45 0.51 -3.27
CA ARG A 66 -0.15 -0.16 -1.99
C ARG A 66 -1.39 -0.58 -1.22
N ILE A 67 -2.40 0.29 -1.16
CA ILE A 67 -3.61 0.07 -0.37
C ILE A 67 -4.49 -1.04 -0.95
N LEU A 68 -4.40 -1.26 -2.28
CA LEU A 68 -5.18 -2.25 -3.01
C LEU A 68 -4.41 -3.56 -3.26
N ASN A 69 -3.08 -3.54 -3.07
CA ASN A 69 -2.24 -4.71 -3.25
C ASN A 69 -1.70 -5.23 -1.92
N PRO A 70 -2.36 -6.24 -1.29
CA PRO A 70 -1.93 -6.79 -0.02
C PRO A 70 -0.51 -7.38 -0.04
N LYS A 71 -0.08 -7.90 -1.20
CA LYS A 71 1.27 -8.45 -1.36
C LYS A 71 2.33 -7.34 -1.35
N LEU A 72 2.04 -6.23 -2.05
CA LEU A 72 2.90 -5.05 -2.08
C LEU A 72 2.97 -4.41 -0.70
N ASP A 73 1.84 -4.19 -0.05
CA ASP A 73 1.77 -3.62 1.29
C ASP A 73 2.55 -4.48 2.30
N ARG A 74 2.39 -5.80 2.25
CA ARG A 74 3.16 -6.72 3.09
C ARG A 74 4.66 -6.61 2.84
N LYS A 75 5.10 -6.56 1.57
CA LYS A 75 6.51 -6.38 1.21
C LYS A 75 7.11 -5.09 1.77
N ILE A 76 6.37 -3.98 1.61
CA ILE A 76 6.82 -2.67 2.10
C ILE A 76 6.91 -2.68 3.63
N ARG A 77 5.89 -3.20 4.32
CA ARG A 77 5.91 -3.34 5.79
C ARG A 77 7.05 -4.22 6.26
N GLN A 78 7.25 -5.37 5.63
CA GLN A 78 8.36 -6.27 5.95
C GLN A 78 9.71 -5.56 5.78
N LYS A 79 9.90 -4.82 4.68
CA LYS A 79 11.12 -4.04 4.45
C LYS A 79 11.34 -3.02 5.56
N ASN A 80 10.31 -2.26 5.92
CA ASN A 80 10.40 -1.24 6.96
C ASN A 80 10.70 -1.87 8.33
N MET A 81 9.96 -2.92 8.70
CA MET A 81 10.19 -3.66 9.96
C MET A 81 11.60 -4.25 10.01
N ARG A 82 12.08 -4.83 8.93
CA ARG A 82 13.43 -5.39 8.85
C ARG A 82 14.50 -4.33 9.09
N THR A 83 14.33 -3.13 8.53
CA THR A 83 15.29 -2.02 8.68
C THR A 83 15.46 -1.61 10.15
N TRP A 84 14.42 -1.78 10.97
CA TRP A 84 14.48 -1.48 12.41
C TRP A 84 14.81 -2.71 13.26
N LEU A 85 14.19 -3.84 13.02
CA LEU A 85 14.30 -5.03 13.87
C LEU A 85 15.66 -5.72 13.74
N MET A 86 16.30 -5.68 12.58
CA MET A 86 17.62 -6.31 12.42
C MET A 86 18.71 -5.59 13.22
N PRO A 87 18.90 -4.25 13.10
CA PRO A 87 19.89 -3.55 13.91
C PRO A 87 19.58 -3.62 15.41
N PHE A 88 18.30 -3.51 15.79
CA PHE A 88 17.89 -3.64 17.18
C PHE A 88 18.20 -5.04 17.71
N GLY A 89 17.86 -6.08 16.95
CA GLY A 89 18.16 -7.46 17.30
C GLY A 89 19.67 -7.71 17.45
N PHE A 90 20.49 -7.11 16.58
CA PHE A 90 21.95 -7.19 16.67
C PHE A 90 22.46 -6.62 17.99
N ILE A 91 22.06 -5.39 18.34
CA ILE A 91 22.46 -4.72 19.58
C ILE A 91 21.97 -5.51 20.80
N ALA A 92 20.71 -5.94 20.79
CA ALA A 92 20.13 -6.73 21.87
C ALA A 92 20.84 -8.08 22.03
N GLY A 93 21.22 -8.74 20.93
CA GLY A 93 21.97 -9.99 20.94
C GLY A 93 23.36 -9.86 21.53
N ILE A 94 24.09 -8.77 21.21
CA ILE A 94 25.39 -8.45 21.84
C ILE A 94 25.21 -8.22 23.35
N ALA A 95 24.23 -7.41 23.74
CA ALA A 95 23.98 -7.09 25.14
C ALA A 95 23.62 -8.36 25.93
N PHE A 96 22.74 -9.20 25.38
CA PHE A 96 22.35 -10.47 26.01
C PHE A 96 23.53 -11.43 26.18
N SER A 97 24.35 -11.59 25.14
CA SER A 97 25.54 -12.44 25.18
C SER A 97 26.51 -11.98 26.29
N ASN A 98 26.75 -10.68 26.41
CA ASN A 98 27.61 -10.11 27.44
C ASN A 98 27.04 -10.26 28.86
N MET A 99 25.73 -10.05 29.04
CA MET A 99 25.09 -10.13 30.36
C MET A 99 25.01 -11.56 30.89
N THR A 100 24.86 -12.54 30.02
CA THR A 100 24.70 -13.95 30.42
C THR A 100 26.01 -14.71 30.43
N ASN A 101 27.13 -14.11 30.01
CA ASN A 101 28.42 -14.79 29.84
C ASN A 101 28.27 -16.13 29.09
N LEU A 102 27.41 -16.13 28.07
CA LEU A 102 27.14 -17.30 27.26
C LEU A 102 28.37 -17.67 26.44
N SER A 103 29.04 -18.78 26.86
CA SER A 103 30.15 -19.41 26.13
C SER A 103 29.64 -20.43 25.09
N THR A 104 28.52 -20.13 24.44
CA THR A 104 27.82 -21.06 23.52
C THR A 104 28.68 -21.45 22.33
N PHE A 105 29.57 -20.58 21.90
CA PHE A 105 30.46 -20.79 20.76
C PHE A 105 31.92 -20.98 21.12
N SER A 106 32.20 -21.27 22.37
CA SER A 106 33.56 -21.55 22.85
C SER A 106 34.24 -22.72 22.11
N PHE A 107 33.43 -23.67 21.60
CA PHE A 107 33.93 -24.76 20.77
C PHE A 107 34.56 -24.31 19.43
N LEU A 108 34.25 -23.09 18.97
CA LEU A 108 34.86 -22.48 17.78
C LEU A 108 36.16 -21.74 18.12
N GLY A 109 36.62 -21.76 19.38
CA GLY A 109 37.81 -21.06 19.81
C GLY A 109 37.64 -19.51 19.80
N LEU A 110 36.40 -19.02 19.86
CA LEU A 110 36.10 -17.60 19.89
C LEU A 110 36.41 -17.01 21.25
N ASN A 111 37.00 -15.83 21.26
CA ASN A 111 37.17 -15.02 22.48
C ASN A 111 35.83 -14.30 22.81
N ASN A 112 35.75 -13.65 23.98
CA ASN A 112 34.56 -12.97 24.45
C ASN A 112 33.97 -11.97 23.42
N ILE A 113 34.82 -11.31 22.65
CA ILE A 113 34.37 -10.38 21.61
C ILE A 113 33.72 -11.15 20.44
N GLY A 114 34.32 -12.28 20.05
CA GLY A 114 33.76 -13.15 19.01
C GLY A 114 32.41 -13.74 19.43
N GLU A 115 32.27 -14.16 20.68
CA GLU A 115 30.98 -14.65 21.20
C GLU A 115 29.91 -13.59 21.25
N SER A 116 30.26 -12.35 21.66
CA SER A 116 29.33 -11.22 21.63
C SER A 116 28.87 -10.89 20.23
N PHE A 117 29.77 -10.95 19.25
CA PHE A 117 29.45 -10.72 17.85
C PHE A 117 28.49 -11.82 17.30
N MET A 118 28.76 -13.08 17.65
CA MET A 118 27.85 -14.19 17.27
C MET A 118 26.47 -14.04 17.90
N GLY A 119 26.41 -13.59 19.16
CA GLY A 119 25.15 -13.22 19.81
C GLY A 119 24.40 -12.13 19.04
N GLY A 120 25.11 -11.12 18.57
CA GLY A 120 24.56 -10.07 17.69
C GLY A 120 24.01 -10.62 16.39
N LEU A 121 24.74 -11.52 15.71
CA LEU A 121 24.26 -12.13 14.45
C LEU A 121 23.01 -12.97 14.67
N LEU A 122 22.94 -13.75 15.75
CA LEU A 122 21.72 -14.50 16.11
C LEU A 122 20.54 -13.57 16.42
N GLY A 123 20.79 -12.49 17.16
CA GLY A 123 19.79 -11.46 17.44
C GLY A 123 19.29 -10.76 16.17
N MET A 124 20.19 -10.48 15.22
CA MET A 124 19.83 -9.94 13.92
C MET A 124 18.96 -10.93 13.12
N GLY A 125 19.29 -12.22 13.12
CA GLY A 125 18.49 -13.28 12.51
C GLY A 125 17.09 -13.37 13.12
N SER A 126 16.99 -13.29 14.44
CA SER A 126 15.72 -13.20 15.16
C SER A 126 14.90 -11.97 14.77
N GLY A 127 15.53 -10.81 14.65
CA GLY A 127 14.90 -9.58 14.17
C GLY A 127 14.37 -9.70 12.73
N TYR A 128 15.10 -10.40 11.86
CA TYR A 128 14.63 -10.72 10.51
C TYR A 128 13.36 -11.58 10.52
N LEU A 129 13.36 -12.69 11.28
CA LEU A 129 12.19 -13.55 11.42
C LEU A 129 11.00 -12.80 12.04
N GLY A 130 11.24 -11.96 13.05
CA GLY A 130 10.26 -11.09 13.65
C GLY A 130 9.61 -10.14 12.62
N SER A 131 10.40 -9.63 11.66
CA SER A 131 9.88 -8.77 10.58
C SER A 131 8.90 -9.51 9.66
N ILE A 132 9.14 -10.79 9.40
CA ILE A 132 8.25 -11.64 8.57
C ILE A 132 6.91 -11.86 9.28
N VAL A 133 6.96 -12.25 10.55
CA VAL A 133 5.76 -12.53 11.34
C VAL A 133 4.93 -11.26 11.53
N SER A 134 5.55 -10.16 11.94
CA SER A 134 4.87 -8.87 12.15
C SER A 134 4.23 -8.32 10.87
N SER A 135 4.86 -8.55 9.70
CA SER A 135 4.30 -8.11 8.42
C SER A 135 3.13 -8.96 7.93
N ALA A 136 2.96 -10.17 8.47
CA ALA A 136 1.90 -11.10 8.06
C ALA A 136 0.51 -10.76 8.64
N SER A 137 0.45 -9.93 9.68
CA SER A 137 -0.81 -9.50 10.32
C SER A 137 -1.59 -8.57 9.41
N ILE A 138 -2.56 -9.10 8.66
CA ILE A 138 -3.49 -8.34 7.82
C ILE A 138 -4.90 -8.55 8.34
N ASN A 139 -5.67 -7.47 8.45
CA ASN A 139 -7.06 -7.51 8.88
C ASN A 139 -7.92 -8.33 7.87
N VAL A 140 -8.62 -9.35 8.36
CA VAL A 140 -9.36 -10.31 7.51
C VAL A 140 -10.55 -9.65 6.81
N ASN A 141 -11.20 -8.67 7.45
CA ASN A 141 -12.38 -7.96 6.87
C ASN A 141 -11.98 -7.19 5.61
N ARG A 142 -10.85 -6.54 5.62
CA ARG A 142 -10.32 -5.80 4.46
C ARG A 142 -10.04 -6.69 3.23
N LYS A 143 -9.83 -7.98 3.42
CA LYS A 143 -9.60 -8.90 2.29
C LYS A 143 -10.81 -9.09 1.39
N LYS A 144 -12.03 -9.02 1.93
CA LYS A 144 -13.27 -9.18 1.12
C LYS A 144 -13.48 -7.95 0.24
N GLU A 145 -13.37 -6.75 0.81
CA GLU A 145 -13.50 -5.49 0.06
C GLU A 145 -12.43 -5.38 -1.03
N LEU A 146 -11.16 -5.70 -0.71
CA LEU A 146 -10.08 -5.67 -1.69
C LEU A 146 -10.28 -6.69 -2.83
N ARG A 147 -10.84 -7.86 -2.56
CA ARG A 147 -11.15 -8.83 -3.61
C ARG A 147 -12.25 -8.30 -4.52
N SER A 148 -13.34 -7.77 -3.96
CA SER A 148 -14.41 -7.16 -4.75
C SER A 148 -13.89 -6.05 -5.67
N ILE A 149 -13.02 -5.18 -5.17
CA ILE A 149 -12.40 -4.10 -5.96
C ILE A 149 -11.53 -4.67 -7.09
N ILE A 150 -10.73 -5.69 -6.81
CA ILE A 150 -9.88 -6.34 -7.82
C ILE A 150 -10.74 -7.03 -8.88
N ASP A 151 -11.81 -7.71 -8.48
CA ASP A 151 -12.73 -8.39 -9.39
C ASP A 151 -13.41 -7.37 -10.32
N LEU A 152 -13.91 -6.26 -9.79
CA LEU A 152 -14.49 -5.16 -10.58
C LEU A 152 -13.47 -4.55 -11.57
N ASN A 153 -12.23 -4.37 -11.14
CA ASN A 153 -11.16 -3.88 -12.02
C ASN A 153 -10.86 -4.87 -13.17
N ASN A 154 -10.86 -6.17 -12.87
CA ASN A 154 -10.68 -7.22 -13.88
C ASN A 154 -11.87 -7.32 -14.86
N GLU A 155 -13.08 -6.96 -14.41
CA GLU A 155 -14.28 -6.83 -15.24
C GLU A 155 -14.27 -5.60 -16.17
N GLY A 156 -13.20 -4.80 -16.11
CA GLY A 156 -13.03 -3.61 -16.95
C GLY A 156 -13.70 -2.35 -16.40
N LYS A 157 -14.09 -2.34 -15.12
CA LYS A 157 -14.61 -1.13 -14.47
C LYS A 157 -13.51 -0.13 -14.20
N TRP A 158 -13.84 1.14 -14.34
CA TRP A 158 -12.97 2.26 -14.04
C TRP A 158 -13.12 2.64 -12.57
N LEU A 159 -12.01 2.79 -11.88
CA LEU A 159 -12.00 3.05 -10.45
C LEU A 159 -11.28 4.36 -10.17
N VAL A 160 -11.85 5.21 -9.32
CA VAL A 160 -11.21 6.44 -8.84
C VAL A 160 -11.01 6.36 -7.35
N LEU A 161 -9.75 6.32 -6.92
CA LEU A 161 -9.40 6.39 -5.50
C LEU A 161 -9.39 7.86 -5.08
N LEU A 162 -10.17 8.18 -4.08
CA LEU A 162 -10.25 9.50 -3.46
C LEU A 162 -9.83 9.41 -2.00
N GLU A 163 -8.92 10.28 -1.61
CA GLU A 163 -8.53 10.46 -0.21
C GLU A 163 -8.74 11.91 0.20
N ASN A 164 -9.58 12.14 1.23
CA ASN A 164 -9.78 13.48 1.73
C ASN A 164 -8.81 13.85 2.84
N GLN A 165 -8.61 15.16 3.02
CA GLN A 165 -7.84 15.70 4.13
C GLN A 165 -8.58 15.44 5.46
N ILE A 166 -7.82 15.38 6.54
CA ILE A 166 -8.38 15.22 7.88
C ILE A 166 -9.30 16.40 8.18
N GLY A 167 -10.55 16.10 8.55
CA GLY A 167 -11.54 17.12 8.91
C GLY A 167 -12.35 17.70 7.74
N THR A 168 -12.16 17.23 6.53
CA THR A 168 -12.97 17.58 5.37
C THR A 168 -13.87 16.43 4.95
N GLU A 169 -15.04 16.71 4.41
CA GLU A 169 -15.92 15.70 3.81
C GLU A 169 -15.72 15.63 2.30
N LEU A 170 -15.92 14.45 1.73
CA LEU A 170 -15.94 14.30 0.28
C LEU A 170 -17.15 15.04 -0.31
N PRO A 171 -17.00 15.65 -1.50
CA PRO A 171 -18.09 16.39 -2.14
C PRO A 171 -19.12 15.43 -2.77
N TRP A 172 -19.89 14.76 -1.93
CA TRP A 172 -20.83 13.70 -2.31
C TRP A 172 -21.83 14.12 -3.40
N ALA A 173 -22.24 15.40 -3.39
CA ALA A 173 -23.17 15.92 -4.40
C ALA A 173 -22.56 15.84 -5.80
N LEU A 174 -21.26 16.17 -5.95
CA LEU A 174 -20.56 16.11 -7.24
C LEU A 174 -20.26 14.67 -7.66
N ILE A 175 -19.86 13.83 -6.69
CA ILE A 175 -19.63 12.40 -6.96
C ILE A 175 -20.91 11.73 -7.46
N LYS A 176 -22.05 12.02 -6.85
CA LYS A 176 -23.33 11.47 -7.30
C LYS A 176 -23.77 12.00 -8.65
N GLN A 177 -23.44 13.24 -8.97
CA GLN A 177 -23.76 13.88 -10.26
C GLN A 177 -23.02 13.22 -11.44
N SER A 178 -21.83 12.63 -11.19
CA SER A 178 -21.08 11.90 -12.22
C SER A 178 -21.55 10.45 -12.44
N GLU A 179 -22.68 10.08 -11.87
CA GLU A 179 -23.35 8.77 -12.06
C GLU A 179 -22.45 7.55 -11.83
N PRO A 180 -21.82 7.45 -10.65
CA PRO A 180 -21.02 6.27 -10.33
C PRO A 180 -21.89 5.03 -10.24
N SER A 181 -21.36 3.90 -10.68
CA SER A 181 -22.05 2.61 -10.54
C SER A 181 -22.06 2.10 -9.10
N ASP A 182 -21.01 2.40 -8.32
CA ASP A 182 -20.92 2.04 -6.89
C ASP A 182 -19.84 2.88 -6.18
N ILE A 183 -19.88 2.91 -4.85
CA ILE A 183 -18.91 3.59 -4.01
C ILE A 183 -18.53 2.69 -2.84
N ILE A 184 -17.24 2.36 -2.73
CA ILE A 184 -16.70 1.53 -1.65
C ILE A 184 -15.87 2.39 -0.71
N PHE A 185 -16.19 2.34 0.58
CA PHE A 185 -15.44 3.01 1.63
C PHE A 185 -14.34 2.09 2.13
N LEU A 186 -13.10 2.59 2.15
CA LEU A 186 -11.98 1.88 2.73
C LEU A 186 -11.73 2.41 4.13
N GLU A 187 -12.02 1.59 5.14
CA GLU A 187 -11.63 1.92 6.51
C GLU A 187 -10.11 2.01 6.62
N GLY A 188 -9.62 3.11 7.19
CA GLY A 188 -8.22 3.42 7.38
C GLY A 188 -7.53 2.60 8.47
#